data_b34ae8cac2ce158a39d5705f1305379c
#
_entry.id   b34ae8cac2ce158a39d5705f1305379c
#
_cell.length_a   1.000
_cell.length_b   1.000
_cell.length_c   1.000
_cell.angle_alpha   90.00
_cell.angle_beta   90.00
_cell.angle_gamma   90.00
#
_symmetry.space_group_name_H-M   'P 1'
#
loop_
_entity.id
_entity.type
_entity.pdbx_description
1 polymer ?
#
loop_
_entity_poly.entity_id
_entity_poly.type
_entity_poly.pdbx_seq_one_letter_code
_entity_poly.pdbx_strand_id
1 'polypeptide(L)'
;MSELFSATIAAMEADLDPANPLAKPWSLELGLPDFSVLKHEDFEPAIRAGMRQQRAQWEAIATNPQPPTVDNTVVACELSGALLERALIALGALTSATYCPDLDDLEERLAPELSEHSDAYSLDARMYRRYKQLAESDQDFDEETKRVITLAVEEFERDGVALEGADLAKLRELNAAITKLSARFHTLVTDEIHASGVANFTLTPQLATLESHDERVALLNKAKSRNFGGERDTRQIVEQLAKLRAQRAQLLGFEHHAASVAAESAAKTTQAVNAMLARLAGPAMANARRDGQRLAQRMAQAEPGVAFTTADWLRYEEAERKELFGVDDEILAPYLELNNVIDGVFFAANRLYGITFHEREDLAAHMYDPDLRVWEVREADGSVLALFVGDYYARAGKSGGAWMNTFNEPGALTDTKPIIINCLNITKPASGPTLLSWDNVITCFHEFGHALHGMFGATYYPSVNGTNVARDVVEFPSQVNENWALHPQVLARYA
;
A
#
# COMPACT_ATOMS: atom_id res chain seq x y z
N MET A 1 -36.92 12.82 16.94
CA MET A 1 -35.74 12.00 17.18
C MET A 1 -34.60 12.97 17.39
N SER A 2 -33.87 12.91 18.50
CA SER A 2 -32.67 13.72 18.67
C SER A 2 -31.67 13.28 17.60
N GLU A 3 -31.14 14.25 16.87
CA GLU A 3 -30.04 14.03 15.93
C GLU A 3 -28.89 13.35 16.67
N LEU A 4 -28.30 12.27 16.10
CA LEU A 4 -27.17 11.60 16.71
C LEU A 4 -25.97 12.56 16.74
N PHE A 5 -25.17 12.50 17.78
CA PHE A 5 -23.97 13.37 17.90
C PHE A 5 -22.99 13.14 16.76
N SER A 6 -22.80 11.88 16.36
CA SER A 6 -21.98 11.50 15.21
C SER A 6 -22.41 12.17 13.90
N ALA A 7 -23.74 12.30 13.66
CA ALA A 7 -24.27 13.00 12.50
C ALA A 7 -23.92 14.51 12.53
N THR A 8 -23.92 15.13 13.73
CA THR A 8 -23.50 16.52 13.90
C THR A 8 -22.02 16.68 13.55
N ILE A 9 -21.16 15.74 13.97
CA ILE A 9 -19.72 15.74 13.64
C ILE A 9 -19.50 15.60 12.14
N ALA A 10 -20.18 14.64 11.49
CA ALA A 10 -20.06 14.43 10.04
C ALA A 10 -20.55 15.65 9.23
N ALA A 11 -21.53 16.39 9.72
CA ALA A 11 -22.08 17.59 9.07
C ALA A 11 -21.27 18.87 9.27
N MET A 12 -20.17 18.86 10.03
CA MET A 12 -19.34 20.05 10.22
C MET A 12 -18.68 20.45 8.90
N GLU A 13 -18.93 21.69 8.47
CA GLU A 13 -18.40 22.21 7.20
C GLU A 13 -16.91 22.55 7.28
N ALA A 14 -16.20 22.37 6.18
CA ALA A 14 -14.81 22.81 6.00
C ALA A 14 -14.78 24.23 5.44
N ASP A 15 -13.79 25.01 5.86
CA ASP A 15 -13.48 26.31 5.26
C ASP A 15 -12.63 26.10 3.99
N LEU A 16 -13.31 25.68 2.91
CA LEU A 16 -12.75 25.46 1.58
C LEU A 16 -13.66 26.09 0.53
N ASP A 17 -13.06 26.68 -0.50
CA ASP A 17 -13.81 27.22 -1.65
C ASP A 17 -14.71 26.12 -2.24
N PRO A 18 -16.04 26.33 -2.33
CA PRO A 18 -16.96 25.36 -2.92
C PRO A 18 -16.68 25.03 -4.40
N ALA A 19 -15.87 25.86 -5.08
CA ALA A 19 -15.42 25.61 -6.45
C ALA A 19 -14.27 24.58 -6.52
N ASN A 20 -13.57 24.32 -5.42
CA ASN A 20 -12.55 23.27 -5.37
C ASN A 20 -13.22 21.88 -5.55
N PRO A 21 -12.78 21.06 -6.52
CA PRO A 21 -13.40 19.76 -6.78
C PRO A 21 -13.41 18.82 -5.57
N LEU A 22 -12.43 18.97 -4.66
CA LEU A 22 -12.31 18.17 -3.43
C LEU A 22 -13.28 18.63 -2.31
N ALA A 23 -13.95 19.77 -2.45
CA ALA A 23 -14.84 20.31 -1.40
C ALA A 23 -16.07 19.42 -1.15
N LYS A 24 -16.48 18.61 -2.11
CA LYS A 24 -17.66 17.75 -2.04
C LYS A 24 -17.29 16.28 -2.28
N PRO A 25 -18.08 15.33 -1.79
CA PRO A 25 -17.95 13.94 -2.20
C PRO A 25 -18.02 13.80 -3.73
N TRP A 26 -17.31 12.81 -4.26
CA TRP A 26 -17.31 12.52 -5.69
C TRP A 26 -18.72 12.18 -6.19
N SER A 27 -19.07 12.69 -7.36
CA SER A 27 -20.39 12.50 -7.96
C SER A 27 -20.47 11.29 -8.89
N LEU A 28 -19.34 10.71 -9.26
CA LEU A 28 -19.29 9.50 -10.06
C LEU A 28 -19.82 8.30 -9.28
N GLU A 29 -20.12 7.24 -9.99
CA GLU A 29 -20.70 6.01 -9.42
C GLU A 29 -19.85 5.47 -8.26
N LEU A 30 -20.50 5.09 -7.18
CA LEU A 30 -19.93 4.65 -5.90
C LEU A 30 -18.95 5.65 -5.26
N GLY A 31 -18.88 6.88 -5.74
CA GLY A 31 -17.91 7.86 -5.27
C GLY A 31 -16.51 7.69 -5.87
N LEU A 32 -16.41 7.18 -7.11
CA LEU A 32 -15.14 7.09 -7.83
C LEU A 32 -14.51 8.49 -7.96
N PRO A 33 -13.22 8.67 -7.63
CA PRO A 33 -12.53 9.93 -7.84
C PRO A 33 -12.55 10.37 -9.31
N ASP A 34 -12.92 11.62 -9.55
CA ASP A 34 -12.87 12.21 -10.87
C ASP A 34 -11.55 12.96 -11.06
N PHE A 35 -10.52 12.26 -11.55
CA PHE A 35 -9.21 12.85 -11.80
C PHE A 35 -9.21 13.82 -13.00
N SER A 36 -10.22 13.76 -13.86
CA SER A 36 -10.30 14.63 -15.05
C SER A 36 -10.54 16.11 -14.70
N VAL A 37 -11.07 16.38 -13.50
CA VAL A 37 -11.36 17.75 -13.03
C VAL A 37 -10.33 18.27 -12.03
N LEU A 38 -9.42 17.42 -11.52
CA LEU A 38 -8.43 17.78 -10.51
C LEU A 38 -7.23 18.52 -11.14
N LYS A 39 -6.75 19.52 -10.42
CA LYS A 39 -5.50 20.21 -10.71
C LYS A 39 -4.58 20.15 -9.50
N HIS A 40 -3.27 20.25 -9.74
CA HIS A 40 -2.28 20.22 -8.64
C HIS A 40 -2.53 21.31 -7.59
N GLU A 41 -3.02 22.48 -8.00
CA GLU A 41 -3.35 23.61 -7.13
C GLU A 41 -4.54 23.37 -6.18
N ASP A 42 -5.37 22.36 -6.44
CA ASP A 42 -6.54 22.04 -5.62
C ASP A 42 -6.18 21.34 -4.31
N PHE A 43 -5.05 20.63 -4.26
CA PHE A 43 -4.70 19.74 -3.15
C PHE A 43 -4.32 20.47 -1.87
N GLU A 44 -3.39 21.45 -1.93
CA GLU A 44 -2.90 22.14 -0.74
C GLU A 44 -4.02 22.83 0.06
N PRO A 45 -4.93 23.63 -0.58
CA PRO A 45 -6.06 24.22 0.13
C PRO A 45 -6.99 23.18 0.76
N ALA A 46 -7.28 22.07 0.04
CA ALA A 46 -8.17 21.02 0.49
C ALA A 46 -7.60 20.26 1.69
N ILE A 47 -6.32 19.86 1.65
CA ILE A 47 -5.63 19.16 2.74
C ILE A 47 -5.61 20.04 4.01
N ARG A 48 -5.24 21.32 3.87
CA ARG A 48 -5.21 22.23 5.04
C ARG A 48 -6.60 22.51 5.60
N ALA A 49 -7.62 22.66 4.75
CA ALA A 49 -9.00 22.79 5.19
C ALA A 49 -9.50 21.52 5.89
N GLY A 50 -9.19 20.35 5.32
CA GLY A 50 -9.52 19.05 5.89
C GLY A 50 -8.89 18.84 7.28
N MET A 51 -7.60 19.16 7.44
CA MET A 51 -6.94 19.11 8.75
C MET A 51 -7.62 20.03 9.78
N ARG A 52 -7.98 21.26 9.40
CA ARG A 52 -8.70 22.17 10.31
C ARG A 52 -10.08 21.63 10.68
N GLN A 53 -10.83 21.14 9.70
CA GLN A 53 -12.15 20.53 9.92
C GLN A 53 -12.05 19.34 10.88
N GLN A 54 -11.16 18.40 10.62
CA GLN A 54 -11.01 17.19 11.43
C GLN A 54 -10.54 17.52 12.85
N ARG A 55 -9.62 18.49 13.04
CA ARG A 55 -9.25 18.96 14.38
C ARG A 55 -10.42 19.55 15.14
N ALA A 56 -11.31 20.31 14.49
CA ALA A 56 -12.52 20.84 15.11
C ALA A 56 -13.50 19.72 15.49
N GLN A 57 -13.62 18.69 14.66
CA GLN A 57 -14.42 17.50 14.94
C GLN A 57 -13.88 16.75 16.16
N TRP A 58 -12.58 16.48 16.22
CA TRP A 58 -11.93 15.83 17.37
C TRP A 58 -12.06 16.66 18.66
N GLU A 59 -11.94 17.99 18.58
CA GLU A 59 -12.13 18.86 19.74
C GLU A 59 -13.57 18.76 20.26
N ALA A 60 -14.57 18.75 19.37
CA ALA A 60 -15.97 18.59 19.75
C ALA A 60 -16.24 17.22 20.41
N ILE A 61 -15.61 16.13 19.91
CA ILE A 61 -15.71 14.79 20.49
C ILE A 61 -15.02 14.78 21.87
N ALA A 62 -13.77 15.25 21.96
CA ALA A 62 -12.95 15.21 23.17
C ALA A 62 -13.55 16.02 24.32
N THR A 63 -14.22 17.13 24.00
CA THR A 63 -14.84 18.05 24.98
C THR A 63 -16.34 17.80 25.18
N ASN A 64 -16.93 16.78 24.58
CA ASN A 64 -18.32 16.45 24.76
C ASN A 64 -18.64 16.18 26.24
N PRO A 65 -19.54 16.95 26.88
CA PRO A 65 -19.82 16.84 28.30
C PRO A 65 -20.63 15.57 28.67
N GLN A 66 -21.19 14.88 27.68
CA GLN A 66 -21.92 13.64 27.91
C GLN A 66 -20.95 12.48 28.16
N PRO A 67 -21.33 11.48 28.98
CA PRO A 67 -20.56 10.26 29.11
C PRO A 67 -20.27 9.63 27.74
N PRO A 68 -19.11 8.96 27.55
CA PRO A 68 -18.79 8.30 26.30
C PRO A 68 -19.82 7.22 25.95
N THR A 69 -20.23 7.22 24.69
CA THR A 69 -21.05 6.19 24.05
C THR A 69 -20.41 5.78 22.73
N VAL A 70 -20.84 4.68 22.15
CA VAL A 70 -20.40 4.27 20.79
C VAL A 70 -20.70 5.41 19.81
N ASP A 71 -21.88 6.00 19.80
CA ASP A 71 -22.25 7.10 18.91
C ASP A 71 -21.34 8.34 19.09
N ASN A 72 -21.19 8.84 20.32
CA ASN A 72 -20.54 10.12 20.55
C ASN A 72 -18.99 10.02 20.70
N THR A 73 -18.44 8.83 20.49
CA THR A 73 -17.01 8.58 20.54
C THR A 73 -16.55 7.76 19.33
N VAL A 74 -16.92 6.49 19.23
CA VAL A 74 -16.43 5.60 18.16
C VAL A 74 -16.95 6.06 16.81
N VAL A 75 -18.26 6.09 16.63
CA VAL A 75 -18.90 6.47 15.35
C VAL A 75 -18.55 7.91 14.95
N ALA A 76 -18.51 8.82 15.92
CA ALA A 76 -18.10 10.21 15.66
C ALA A 76 -16.66 10.33 15.15
N CYS A 77 -15.73 9.51 15.66
CA CYS A 77 -14.35 9.44 15.16
C CYS A 77 -14.27 8.83 13.77
N GLU A 78 -14.96 7.70 13.53
CA GLU A 78 -15.01 7.04 12.21
C GLU A 78 -15.54 7.97 11.10
N LEU A 79 -16.48 8.85 11.42
CA LEU A 79 -17.06 9.80 10.46
C LEU A 79 -16.28 11.13 10.36
N SER A 80 -15.19 11.30 11.12
CA SER A 80 -14.40 12.52 11.09
C SER A 80 -13.35 12.51 9.97
N GLY A 81 -13.11 13.68 9.33
CA GLY A 81 -11.98 13.85 8.40
C GLY A 81 -12.24 13.45 6.96
N ALA A 82 -13.47 13.22 6.54
CA ALA A 82 -13.81 12.78 5.19
C ALA A 82 -13.25 13.67 4.05
N LEU A 83 -13.06 14.98 4.26
CA LEU A 83 -12.42 15.86 3.28
C LEU A 83 -10.91 15.56 3.20
N LEU A 84 -10.24 15.44 4.34
CA LEU A 84 -8.81 15.18 4.38
C LEU A 84 -8.49 13.83 3.75
N GLU A 85 -9.24 12.80 4.11
CA GLU A 85 -9.10 11.46 3.55
C GLU A 85 -9.25 11.46 2.03
N ARG A 86 -10.32 12.06 1.50
CA ARG A 86 -10.55 12.20 0.05
C ARG A 86 -9.40 12.89 -0.67
N ALA A 87 -8.85 13.96 -0.08
CA ALA A 87 -7.75 14.69 -0.67
C ALA A 87 -6.44 13.89 -0.65
N LEU A 88 -6.15 13.20 0.46
CA LEU A 88 -4.94 12.38 0.59
C LEU A 88 -4.98 11.13 -0.27
N ILE A 89 -6.13 10.47 -0.41
CA ILE A 89 -6.30 9.32 -1.31
C ILE A 89 -6.02 9.74 -2.77
N ALA A 90 -6.61 10.84 -3.21
CA ALA A 90 -6.41 11.33 -4.58
C ALA A 90 -4.95 11.80 -4.82
N LEU A 91 -4.34 12.49 -3.85
CA LEU A 91 -2.92 12.88 -3.91
C LEU A 91 -2.01 11.65 -4.00
N GLY A 92 -2.16 10.69 -3.08
CA GLY A 92 -1.34 9.48 -3.06
C GLY A 92 -1.49 8.61 -4.31
N ALA A 93 -2.67 8.59 -4.95
CA ALA A 93 -2.84 7.92 -6.23
C ALA A 93 -1.99 8.57 -7.34
N LEU A 94 -1.96 9.91 -7.41
CA LEU A 94 -1.16 10.62 -8.40
C LEU A 94 0.34 10.50 -8.14
N THR A 95 0.80 10.72 -6.90
CA THR A 95 2.24 10.68 -6.56
C THR A 95 2.84 9.28 -6.63
N SER A 96 2.03 8.22 -6.39
CA SER A 96 2.50 6.84 -6.54
C SER A 96 2.47 6.33 -7.99
N ALA A 97 1.59 6.87 -8.83
CA ALA A 97 1.33 6.29 -10.14
C ALA A 97 1.73 7.18 -11.32
N THR A 98 2.11 8.45 -11.10
CA THR A 98 2.48 9.40 -12.15
C THR A 98 3.71 10.21 -11.75
N TYR A 99 4.39 10.83 -12.72
CA TYR A 99 5.50 11.73 -12.42
C TYR A 99 4.97 13.16 -12.20
N CYS A 100 4.85 13.54 -10.95
CA CYS A 100 4.26 14.81 -10.52
C CYS A 100 5.17 15.55 -9.52
N PRO A 101 6.32 16.12 -9.94
CA PRO A 101 7.27 16.75 -9.02
C PRO A 101 6.64 17.83 -8.12
N ASP A 102 5.67 18.61 -8.65
CA ASP A 102 4.98 19.63 -7.86
C ASP A 102 4.16 19.04 -6.70
N LEU A 103 3.58 17.84 -6.90
CA LEU A 103 2.84 17.13 -5.85
C LEU A 103 3.79 16.41 -4.88
N ASP A 104 4.91 15.88 -5.36
CA ASP A 104 5.97 15.32 -4.51
C ASP A 104 6.56 16.40 -3.59
N ASP A 105 6.82 17.60 -4.12
CA ASP A 105 7.24 18.77 -3.34
C ASP A 105 6.16 19.22 -2.34
N LEU A 106 4.88 19.10 -2.71
CA LEU A 106 3.76 19.41 -1.83
C LEU A 106 3.71 18.42 -0.66
N GLU A 107 3.84 17.12 -0.91
CA GLU A 107 3.89 16.09 0.13
C GLU A 107 5.06 16.35 1.10
N GLU A 108 6.26 16.64 0.58
CA GLU A 108 7.43 16.95 1.44
C GLU A 108 7.18 18.18 2.31
N ARG A 109 6.54 19.24 1.78
CA ARG A 109 6.22 20.47 2.53
C ARG A 109 5.12 20.26 3.57
N LEU A 110 4.11 19.44 3.28
CA LEU A 110 3.00 19.18 4.19
C LEU A 110 3.32 18.09 5.23
N ALA A 111 4.34 17.28 5.03
CA ALA A 111 4.68 16.17 5.91
C ALA A 111 4.79 16.57 7.40
N PRO A 112 5.44 17.69 7.80
CA PRO A 112 5.45 18.12 9.19
C PRO A 112 4.08 18.53 9.74
N GLU A 113 3.24 19.19 8.91
CA GLU A 113 1.89 19.62 9.29
C GLU A 113 0.96 18.42 9.47
N LEU A 114 1.08 17.40 8.61
CA LEU A 114 0.35 16.14 8.71
C LEU A 114 0.80 15.34 9.95
N SER A 115 2.10 15.32 10.26
CA SER A 115 2.60 14.72 11.49
C SER A 115 2.03 15.38 12.74
N GLU A 116 2.03 16.74 12.79
CA GLU A 116 1.43 17.49 13.89
C GLU A 116 -0.10 17.27 13.98
N HIS A 117 -0.75 17.08 12.82
CA HIS A 117 -2.17 16.76 12.76
C HIS A 117 -2.45 15.38 13.35
N SER A 118 -1.67 14.37 13.00
CA SER A 118 -1.77 13.01 13.57
C SER A 118 -1.51 13.03 15.09
N ASP A 119 -0.45 13.73 15.54
CA ASP A 119 -0.13 13.88 16.98
C ASP A 119 -1.26 14.57 17.75
N ALA A 120 -2.05 15.44 17.11
CA ALA A 120 -3.17 16.12 17.76
C ALA A 120 -4.31 15.16 18.15
N TYR A 121 -4.42 14.01 17.46
CA TYR A 121 -5.34 12.93 17.81
C TYR A 121 -4.68 11.90 18.73
N SER A 122 -3.60 11.26 18.26
CA SER A 122 -2.99 10.12 18.95
C SER A 122 -2.39 10.45 20.33
N LEU A 123 -2.12 11.73 20.60
CA LEU A 123 -1.60 12.20 21.89
C LEU A 123 -2.64 13.01 22.70
N ASP A 124 -3.93 12.96 22.32
CA ASP A 124 -4.98 13.63 23.11
C ASP A 124 -5.48 12.74 24.25
N ALA A 125 -5.01 13.02 25.46
CA ALA A 125 -5.42 12.32 26.67
C ALA A 125 -6.93 12.41 26.97
N ARG A 126 -7.67 13.39 26.41
CA ARG A 126 -9.12 13.52 26.57
C ARG A 126 -9.82 12.47 25.69
N MET A 127 -9.36 12.31 24.43
CA MET A 127 -9.85 11.30 23.50
C MET A 127 -9.57 9.90 24.04
N TYR A 128 -8.31 9.63 24.44
CA TYR A 128 -7.94 8.37 25.07
C TYR A 128 -8.85 8.00 26.26
N ARG A 129 -9.13 8.97 27.17
CA ARG A 129 -10.00 8.71 28.32
C ARG A 129 -11.42 8.30 27.91
N ARG A 130 -11.96 8.83 26.79
CA ARG A 130 -13.27 8.43 26.30
C ARG A 130 -13.27 6.98 25.83
N TYR A 131 -12.29 6.57 25.04
CA TYR A 131 -12.14 5.17 24.60
C TYR A 131 -11.87 4.24 25.79
N LYS A 132 -11.04 4.65 26.74
CA LYS A 132 -10.71 3.86 27.94
C LYS A 132 -11.95 3.62 28.80
N GLN A 133 -12.80 4.64 28.98
CA GLN A 133 -14.05 4.48 29.71
C GLN A 133 -15.03 3.52 29.02
N LEU A 134 -15.08 3.49 27.68
CA LEU A 134 -15.86 2.48 26.95
C LEU A 134 -15.28 1.08 27.16
N ALA A 135 -13.97 0.92 27.01
CA ALA A 135 -13.28 -0.34 27.20
C ALA A 135 -13.46 -0.94 28.62
N GLU A 136 -13.56 -0.08 29.64
CA GLU A 136 -13.72 -0.48 31.05
C GLU A 136 -15.20 -0.54 31.50
N SER A 137 -16.15 -0.22 30.60
CA SER A 137 -17.57 -0.21 30.92
C SER A 137 -18.15 -1.65 30.93
N ASP A 138 -19.21 -1.85 31.71
CA ASP A 138 -19.98 -3.10 31.74
C ASP A 138 -20.96 -3.22 30.55
N GLN A 139 -20.85 -2.36 29.51
CA GLN A 139 -21.72 -2.42 28.34
C GLN A 139 -21.42 -3.65 27.48
N ASP A 140 -22.46 -4.30 27.03
CA ASP A 140 -22.32 -5.43 26.10
C ASP A 140 -22.31 -4.93 24.68
N PHE A 141 -21.11 -4.74 24.13
CA PHE A 141 -20.87 -4.40 22.74
C PHE A 141 -20.77 -5.68 21.88
N ASP A 142 -21.11 -5.56 20.59
CA ASP A 142 -20.77 -6.59 19.62
C ASP A 142 -19.22 -6.74 19.46
N GLU A 143 -18.78 -7.83 18.86
CA GLU A 143 -17.35 -8.17 18.76
C GLU A 143 -16.56 -7.15 17.92
N GLU A 144 -17.17 -6.57 16.89
CA GLU A 144 -16.52 -5.58 16.04
C GLU A 144 -16.32 -4.26 16.80
N THR A 145 -17.37 -3.77 17.47
CA THR A 145 -17.28 -2.59 18.33
C THR A 145 -16.25 -2.77 19.44
N LYS A 146 -16.23 -3.94 20.11
CA LYS A 146 -15.18 -4.26 21.10
C LYS A 146 -13.79 -4.21 20.49
N ARG A 147 -13.62 -4.72 19.27
CA ARG A 147 -12.34 -4.72 18.57
C ARG A 147 -11.87 -3.32 18.25
N VAL A 148 -12.73 -2.46 17.70
CA VAL A 148 -12.39 -1.04 17.40
C VAL A 148 -11.98 -0.30 18.67
N ILE A 149 -12.75 -0.42 19.76
CA ILE A 149 -12.42 0.20 21.04
C ILE A 149 -11.06 -0.30 21.56
N THR A 150 -10.81 -1.60 21.50
CA THR A 150 -9.56 -2.20 21.97
C THR A 150 -8.36 -1.71 21.15
N LEU A 151 -8.48 -1.70 19.81
CA LEU A 151 -7.43 -1.21 18.93
C LEU A 151 -7.12 0.26 19.19
N ALA A 152 -8.13 1.10 19.33
CA ALA A 152 -7.94 2.52 19.63
C ALA A 152 -7.20 2.74 20.95
N VAL A 153 -7.57 2.02 22.01
CA VAL A 153 -6.88 2.10 23.32
C VAL A 153 -5.42 1.65 23.20
N GLU A 154 -5.17 0.52 22.53
CA GLU A 154 -3.82 -0.01 22.32
C GLU A 154 -2.96 0.98 21.50
N GLU A 155 -3.55 1.64 20.50
CA GLU A 155 -2.88 2.63 19.66
C GLU A 155 -2.50 3.88 20.45
N PHE A 156 -3.43 4.49 21.19
CA PHE A 156 -3.15 5.64 22.07
C PHE A 156 -2.03 5.34 23.08
N GLU A 157 -2.08 4.16 23.71
CA GLU A 157 -1.08 3.75 24.70
C GLU A 157 0.30 3.55 24.05
N ARG A 158 0.36 2.94 22.89
CA ARG A 158 1.58 2.68 22.11
C ARG A 158 2.18 3.97 21.55
N ASP A 159 1.34 4.92 21.13
CA ASP A 159 1.78 6.19 20.59
C ASP A 159 2.28 7.17 21.66
N GLY A 160 2.05 6.86 22.92
CA GLY A 160 2.64 7.59 24.03
C GLY A 160 1.73 8.67 24.64
N VAL A 161 0.39 8.47 24.59
CA VAL A 161 -0.61 9.39 25.16
C VAL A 161 -0.40 9.68 26.66
N ALA A 162 0.30 8.78 27.38
CA ALA A 162 0.63 8.96 28.79
C ALA A 162 1.85 9.86 29.04
N LEU A 163 2.59 10.25 28.01
CA LEU A 163 3.75 11.14 28.16
C LEU A 163 3.29 12.59 28.43
N GLU A 164 4.05 13.27 29.27
CA GLU A 164 3.77 14.66 29.67
C GLU A 164 5.04 15.52 29.59
N GLY A 165 4.88 16.83 29.64
CA GLY A 165 5.96 17.81 29.78
C GLY A 165 7.04 17.68 28.70
N ALA A 166 8.29 17.51 29.11
CA ALA A 166 9.46 17.46 28.21
C ALA A 166 9.46 16.21 27.32
N ASP A 167 8.99 15.08 27.83
CA ASP A 167 8.96 13.82 27.07
C ASP A 167 7.92 13.87 25.95
N LEU A 168 6.74 14.44 26.19
CA LEU A 168 5.74 14.67 25.16
C LEU A 168 6.25 15.65 24.09
N ALA A 169 6.90 16.74 24.50
CA ALA A 169 7.50 17.68 23.55
C ALA A 169 8.59 17.01 22.69
N LYS A 170 9.42 16.15 23.31
CA LYS A 170 10.45 15.39 22.61
C LYS A 170 9.86 14.38 21.62
N LEU A 171 8.77 13.69 21.99
CA LEU A 171 8.09 12.76 21.10
C LEU A 171 7.58 13.46 19.83
N ARG A 172 6.92 14.62 19.98
CA ARG A 172 6.45 15.42 18.83
C ARG A 172 7.59 15.87 17.92
N GLU A 173 8.71 16.33 18.52
CA GLU A 173 9.92 16.67 17.75
C GLU A 173 10.45 15.47 16.94
N LEU A 174 10.50 14.28 17.57
CA LEU A 174 10.95 13.04 16.91
C LEU A 174 10.00 12.63 15.78
N ASN A 175 8.68 12.65 16.00
CA ASN A 175 7.68 12.33 14.99
C ASN A 175 7.80 13.26 13.77
N ALA A 176 7.84 14.57 13.96
CA ALA A 176 8.00 15.55 12.88
C ALA A 176 9.31 15.34 12.10
N ALA A 177 10.43 15.09 12.81
CA ALA A 177 11.72 14.85 12.16
C ALA A 177 11.75 13.55 11.36
N ILE A 178 11.18 12.46 11.87
CA ILE A 178 11.07 11.17 11.18
C ILE A 178 10.21 11.32 9.92
N THR A 179 9.04 11.95 10.02
CA THR A 179 8.12 12.15 8.89
C THR A 179 8.78 12.98 7.79
N LYS A 180 9.40 14.11 8.15
CA LYS A 180 10.11 14.97 7.19
C LYS A 180 11.25 14.23 6.46
N LEU A 181 12.08 13.48 7.20
CA LEU A 181 13.17 12.73 6.59
C LEU A 181 12.67 11.57 5.74
N SER A 182 11.56 10.93 6.11
CA SER A 182 10.97 9.86 5.32
C SER A 182 10.41 10.38 4.00
N ALA A 183 9.71 11.52 3.99
CA ALA A 183 9.25 12.19 2.78
C ALA A 183 10.44 12.57 1.88
N ARG A 184 11.48 13.19 2.44
CA ARG A 184 12.68 13.55 1.69
C ARG A 184 13.40 12.34 1.09
N PHE A 185 13.46 11.22 1.83
CA PHE A 185 14.00 9.96 1.33
C PHE A 185 13.23 9.47 0.11
N HIS A 186 11.91 9.49 0.18
CA HIS A 186 11.03 9.07 -0.91
C HIS A 186 11.28 9.89 -2.18
N THR A 187 11.24 11.23 -2.08
CA THR A 187 11.51 12.14 -3.20
C THR A 187 12.87 11.84 -3.86
N LEU A 188 13.94 11.73 -3.07
CA LEU A 188 15.28 11.47 -3.62
C LEU A 188 15.41 10.11 -4.33
N VAL A 189 14.71 9.08 -3.83
CA VAL A 189 14.69 7.75 -4.47
C VAL A 189 13.92 7.79 -5.77
N THR A 190 12.74 8.43 -5.80
CA THR A 190 11.92 8.59 -7.01
C THR A 190 12.67 9.36 -8.09
N ASP A 191 13.29 10.49 -7.73
CA ASP A 191 14.12 11.29 -8.62
C ASP A 191 15.30 10.51 -9.22
N GLU A 192 15.94 9.65 -8.42
CA GLU A 192 17.06 8.83 -8.90
C GLU A 192 16.60 7.73 -9.84
N ILE A 193 15.48 7.08 -9.56
CA ILE A 193 14.87 6.09 -10.46
C ILE A 193 14.52 6.75 -11.80
N HIS A 194 13.91 7.93 -11.75
CA HIS A 194 13.55 8.68 -12.95
C HIS A 194 14.80 9.08 -13.77
N ALA A 195 15.83 9.62 -13.12
CA ALA A 195 17.05 10.07 -13.78
C ALA A 195 17.91 8.92 -14.33
N SER A 196 18.01 7.80 -13.61
CA SER A 196 18.85 6.67 -14.01
C SER A 196 18.19 5.70 -14.97
N GLY A 197 16.86 5.66 -14.99
CA GLY A 197 16.05 4.66 -15.70
C GLY A 197 16.24 3.23 -15.18
N VAL A 198 16.84 3.06 -13.99
CA VAL A 198 17.09 1.73 -13.39
C VAL A 198 16.13 1.53 -12.22
N ALA A 199 15.05 0.86 -12.50
CA ALA A 199 14.11 0.37 -11.50
C ALA A 199 14.26 -1.14 -11.30
N ASN A 200 13.77 -1.67 -10.20
CA ASN A 200 13.88 -3.11 -9.92
C ASN A 200 13.20 -3.97 -10.98
N PHE A 201 12.04 -3.55 -11.50
CA PHE A 201 11.30 -4.28 -12.53
C PHE A 201 12.00 -4.32 -13.91
N THR A 202 12.96 -3.43 -14.17
CA THR A 202 13.78 -3.47 -15.39
C THR A 202 15.09 -4.22 -15.19
N LEU A 203 15.59 -4.29 -13.97
CA LEU A 203 16.89 -4.89 -13.64
C LEU A 203 16.87 -6.42 -13.83
N THR A 204 15.86 -7.10 -13.30
CA THR A 204 15.77 -8.57 -13.32
C THR A 204 15.74 -9.13 -14.75
N PRO A 205 14.85 -8.69 -15.66
CA PRO A 205 14.84 -9.16 -17.03
C PRO A 205 16.17 -8.89 -17.76
N GLN A 206 16.76 -7.71 -17.55
CA GLN A 206 18.04 -7.38 -18.20
C GLN A 206 19.18 -8.27 -17.71
N LEU A 207 19.29 -8.55 -16.41
CA LEU A 207 20.32 -9.47 -15.89
C LEU A 207 20.16 -10.89 -16.40
N ALA A 208 18.94 -11.34 -16.63
CA ALA A 208 18.66 -12.67 -17.18
C ALA A 208 19.06 -12.79 -18.68
N THR A 209 18.97 -11.70 -19.44
CA THR A 209 19.16 -11.70 -20.90
C THR A 209 20.55 -11.26 -21.36
N LEU A 210 21.26 -10.41 -20.60
CA LEU A 210 22.61 -9.95 -20.96
C LEU A 210 23.62 -11.10 -21.04
N GLU A 211 24.29 -11.22 -22.18
CA GLU A 211 25.27 -12.30 -22.43
C GLU A 211 26.62 -12.04 -21.76
N SER A 212 27.08 -10.78 -21.74
CA SER A 212 28.39 -10.41 -21.19
C SER A 212 28.37 -10.34 -19.66
N HIS A 213 29.31 -11.05 -19.01
CA HIS A 213 29.56 -10.96 -17.57
C HIS A 213 29.82 -9.51 -17.12
N ASP A 214 30.68 -8.79 -17.86
CA ASP A 214 31.03 -7.42 -17.49
C ASP A 214 29.83 -6.47 -17.57
N GLU A 215 28.92 -6.66 -18.54
CA GLU A 215 27.70 -5.88 -18.65
C GLU A 215 26.73 -6.19 -17.50
N ARG A 216 26.57 -7.47 -17.13
CA ARG A 216 25.78 -7.86 -15.95
C ARG A 216 26.30 -7.24 -14.67
N VAL A 217 27.62 -7.29 -14.45
CA VAL A 217 28.29 -6.68 -13.29
C VAL A 217 28.12 -5.16 -13.30
N ALA A 218 28.31 -4.51 -14.45
CA ALA A 218 28.14 -3.06 -14.59
C ALA A 218 26.71 -2.62 -14.27
N LEU A 219 25.72 -3.32 -14.81
CA LEU A 219 24.28 -3.06 -14.55
C LEU A 219 23.93 -3.26 -13.08
N LEU A 220 24.36 -4.37 -12.47
CA LEU A 220 24.10 -4.64 -11.06
C LEU A 220 24.77 -3.60 -10.15
N ASN A 221 26.00 -3.19 -10.46
CA ASN A 221 26.70 -2.15 -9.71
C ASN A 221 26.00 -0.80 -9.85
N LYS A 222 25.52 -0.44 -11.04
CA LYS A 222 24.71 0.77 -11.25
C LYS A 222 23.46 0.74 -10.38
N ALA A 223 22.75 -0.39 -10.33
CA ALA A 223 21.58 -0.55 -9.49
C ALA A 223 21.90 -0.46 -7.99
N LYS A 224 22.99 -1.09 -7.54
CA LYS A 224 23.43 -1.08 -6.13
C LYS A 224 23.96 0.29 -5.67
N SER A 225 24.44 1.13 -6.58
CA SER A 225 24.95 2.46 -6.28
C SER A 225 23.92 3.58 -6.40
N ARG A 226 22.66 3.26 -6.63
CA ARG A 226 21.58 4.25 -6.62
C ARG A 226 21.57 4.99 -5.27
N ASN A 227 21.37 6.31 -5.33
CA ASN A 227 21.36 7.17 -4.13
C ASN A 227 22.65 7.12 -3.28
N PHE A 228 23.80 6.76 -3.90
CA PHE A 228 25.12 6.76 -3.27
C PHE A 228 25.98 7.89 -3.84
N GLY A 229 26.04 9.01 -3.13
CA GLY A 229 26.80 10.19 -3.51
C GLY A 229 26.01 11.20 -4.37
N GLY A 230 26.56 12.42 -4.50
CA GLY A 230 25.93 13.50 -5.21
C GLY A 230 24.74 14.13 -4.46
N GLU A 231 23.90 14.83 -5.20
CA GLU A 231 22.76 15.57 -4.65
C GLU A 231 21.62 14.67 -4.15
N ARG A 232 21.55 13.41 -4.63
CA ARG A 232 20.53 12.42 -4.26
C ARG A 232 21.04 11.36 -3.29
N ASP A 233 22.12 11.64 -2.56
CA ASP A 233 22.67 10.70 -1.57
C ASP A 233 21.74 10.56 -0.36
N THR A 234 21.22 9.35 -0.12
CA THR A 234 20.29 9.07 0.98
C THR A 234 20.94 8.49 2.23
N ARG A 235 22.24 8.17 2.23
CA ARG A 235 22.91 7.46 3.33
C ARG A 235 22.83 8.20 4.66
N GLN A 236 22.99 9.53 4.66
CA GLN A 236 22.85 10.33 5.88
C GLN A 236 21.42 10.34 6.41
N ILE A 237 20.43 10.35 5.50
CA ILE A 237 19.02 10.26 5.87
C ILE A 237 18.74 8.92 6.54
N VAL A 238 19.20 7.81 5.97
CA VAL A 238 19.05 6.46 6.55
C VAL A 238 19.67 6.39 7.95
N GLU A 239 20.88 6.92 8.13
CA GLU A 239 21.53 6.96 9.45
C GLU A 239 20.74 7.79 10.46
N GLN A 240 20.26 8.96 10.06
CA GLN A 240 19.46 9.82 10.93
C GLN A 240 18.12 9.19 11.29
N LEU A 241 17.42 8.61 10.32
CA LEU A 241 16.16 7.89 10.57
C LEU A 241 16.35 6.74 11.55
N ALA A 242 17.42 5.94 11.42
CA ALA A 242 17.73 4.86 12.34
C ALA A 242 17.92 5.37 13.79
N LYS A 243 18.64 6.48 13.96
CA LYS A 243 18.87 7.12 15.27
C LYS A 243 17.58 7.66 15.86
N LEU A 244 16.79 8.40 15.08
CA LEU A 244 15.54 9.01 15.54
C LEU A 244 14.50 7.93 15.90
N ARG A 245 14.37 6.89 15.10
CA ARG A 245 13.48 5.76 15.36
C ARG A 245 13.88 5.00 16.63
N ALA A 246 15.19 4.83 16.89
CA ALA A 246 15.68 4.24 18.12
C ALA A 246 15.34 5.12 19.35
N GLN A 247 15.54 6.45 19.25
CA GLN A 247 15.19 7.39 20.32
C GLN A 247 13.68 7.41 20.60
N ARG A 248 12.84 7.40 19.52
CA ARG A 248 11.38 7.31 19.67
C ARG A 248 10.97 6.03 20.39
N ALA A 249 11.49 4.88 19.96
CA ALA A 249 11.18 3.60 20.58
C ALA A 249 11.54 3.58 22.09
N GLN A 250 12.73 4.05 22.45
CA GLN A 250 13.16 4.13 23.85
C GLN A 250 12.28 5.06 24.69
N LEU A 251 11.90 6.21 24.13
CA LEU A 251 11.00 7.16 24.81
C LEU A 251 9.62 6.54 25.09
N LEU A 252 9.13 5.69 24.18
CA LEU A 252 7.88 4.94 24.29
C LEU A 252 8.00 3.64 25.10
N GLY A 253 9.17 3.36 25.71
CA GLY A 253 9.39 2.19 26.56
C GLY A 253 9.72 0.90 25.83
N PHE A 254 9.99 0.94 24.52
CA PHE A 254 10.46 -0.23 23.76
C PHE A 254 11.98 -0.35 23.79
N GLU A 255 12.49 -1.57 23.77
CA GLU A 255 13.92 -1.84 23.72
C GLU A 255 14.60 -1.24 22.48
N HIS A 256 13.94 -1.31 21.33
CA HIS A 256 14.39 -0.78 20.05
C HIS A 256 13.21 -0.64 19.06
N HIS A 257 13.41 0.05 17.94
CA HIS A 257 12.37 0.31 16.95
C HIS A 257 11.69 -0.96 16.41
N ALA A 258 12.43 -2.05 16.14
CA ALA A 258 11.81 -3.27 15.68
C ALA A 258 10.87 -3.90 16.73
N ALA A 259 11.10 -3.67 18.03
CA ALA A 259 10.17 -4.11 19.07
C ALA A 259 8.85 -3.31 19.04
N SER A 260 8.90 -1.99 18.78
CA SER A 260 7.68 -1.19 18.63
C SER A 260 6.86 -1.64 17.41
N VAL A 261 7.51 -1.92 16.28
CA VAL A 261 6.83 -2.42 15.08
C VAL A 261 6.25 -3.83 15.28
N ALA A 262 7.01 -4.74 15.93
CA ALA A 262 6.53 -6.10 16.18
C ALA A 262 5.31 -6.14 17.12
N ALA A 263 5.16 -5.16 18.00
CA ALA A 263 4.01 -5.07 18.90
C ALA A 263 2.66 -4.90 18.16
N GLU A 264 2.67 -4.29 16.99
CA GLU A 264 1.49 -4.13 16.11
C GLU A 264 1.21 -5.36 15.24
N SER A 265 2.23 -6.20 15.03
CA SER A 265 2.15 -7.37 14.17
C SER A 265 1.46 -8.55 14.88
N ALA A 266 1.02 -9.55 14.12
CA ALA A 266 0.53 -10.82 14.66
C ALA A 266 1.63 -11.57 15.46
N ALA A 267 2.89 -11.40 15.07
CA ALA A 267 4.06 -11.96 15.77
C ALA A 267 4.27 -11.36 17.17
N LYS A 268 3.77 -10.14 17.45
CA LYS A 268 3.82 -9.42 18.73
C LYS A 268 5.22 -9.12 19.28
N THR A 269 6.23 -9.93 19.03
CA THR A 269 7.58 -9.76 19.60
C THR A 269 8.68 -10.04 18.59
N THR A 270 9.82 -9.33 18.72
CA THR A 270 11.01 -9.60 17.92
C THR A 270 11.61 -10.99 18.18
N GLN A 271 11.37 -11.56 19.36
CA GLN A 271 11.77 -12.93 19.68
C GLN A 271 11.02 -13.95 18.81
N ALA A 272 9.71 -13.77 18.62
CA ALA A 272 8.91 -14.64 17.74
C ALA A 272 9.37 -14.52 16.28
N VAL A 273 9.60 -13.29 15.79
CA VAL A 273 10.13 -13.03 14.45
C VAL A 273 11.50 -13.70 14.26
N ASN A 274 12.43 -13.49 15.19
CA ASN A 274 13.78 -14.06 15.11
C ASN A 274 13.77 -15.59 15.19
N ALA A 275 12.90 -16.18 16.01
CA ALA A 275 12.76 -17.64 16.11
C ALA A 275 12.25 -18.24 14.77
N MET A 276 11.31 -17.58 14.10
CA MET A 276 10.84 -17.98 12.77
C MET A 276 11.96 -17.88 11.74
N LEU A 277 12.64 -16.73 11.65
CA LEU A 277 13.73 -16.52 10.70
C LEU A 277 14.88 -17.50 10.91
N ALA A 278 15.25 -17.80 12.18
CA ALA A 278 16.31 -18.77 12.51
C ALA A 278 16.00 -20.19 12.01
N ARG A 279 14.72 -20.60 12.04
CA ARG A 279 14.30 -21.91 11.51
C ARG A 279 14.45 -21.98 9.99
N LEU A 280 14.22 -20.86 9.28
CA LEU A 280 14.28 -20.77 7.82
C LEU A 280 15.69 -20.54 7.29
N ALA A 281 16.52 -19.77 8.00
CA ALA A 281 17.82 -19.33 7.52
C ALA A 281 18.77 -20.49 7.18
N GLY A 282 18.83 -21.52 8.02
CA GLY A 282 19.70 -22.69 7.80
C GLY A 282 19.38 -23.43 6.51
N PRO A 283 18.16 -23.93 6.32
CA PRO A 283 17.72 -24.60 5.08
C PRO A 283 17.83 -23.71 3.84
N ALA A 284 17.43 -22.43 3.95
CA ALA A 284 17.50 -21.48 2.83
C ALA A 284 18.94 -21.26 2.37
N MET A 285 19.87 -21.03 3.30
CA MET A 285 21.29 -20.87 2.97
C MET A 285 21.93 -22.14 2.38
N ALA A 286 21.50 -23.33 2.84
CA ALA A 286 21.95 -24.58 2.27
C ALA A 286 21.48 -24.77 0.83
N ASN A 287 20.22 -24.39 0.53
CA ASN A 287 19.67 -24.40 -0.81
C ASN A 287 20.40 -23.39 -1.70
N ALA A 288 20.51 -22.13 -1.29
CA ALA A 288 21.19 -21.09 -2.07
C ALA A 288 22.64 -21.45 -2.40
N ARG A 289 23.38 -22.09 -1.48
CA ARG A 289 24.74 -22.56 -1.75
C ARG A 289 24.76 -23.68 -2.77
N ARG A 290 23.84 -24.63 -2.71
CA ARG A 290 23.71 -25.73 -3.68
C ARG A 290 23.40 -25.20 -5.08
N ASP A 291 22.44 -24.29 -5.15
CA ASP A 291 22.03 -23.66 -6.39
C ASP A 291 23.17 -22.83 -6.99
N GLY A 292 23.81 -21.96 -6.17
CA GLY A 292 24.96 -21.17 -6.60
C GLY A 292 26.14 -22.02 -7.10
N GLN A 293 26.42 -23.17 -6.48
CA GLN A 293 27.46 -24.10 -6.96
C GLN A 293 27.09 -24.69 -8.31
N ARG A 294 25.83 -25.05 -8.53
CA ARG A 294 25.33 -25.62 -9.77
C ARG A 294 25.39 -24.58 -10.91
N LEU A 295 24.93 -23.36 -10.64
CA LEU A 295 24.98 -22.25 -11.59
C LEU A 295 26.43 -21.84 -11.93
N ALA A 296 27.33 -21.80 -10.94
CA ALA A 296 28.76 -21.52 -11.16
C ALA A 296 29.44 -22.59 -12.03
N GLN A 297 29.10 -23.87 -11.87
CA GLN A 297 29.60 -24.96 -12.72
C GLN A 297 29.12 -24.78 -14.17
N ARG A 298 27.86 -24.39 -14.36
CA ARG A 298 27.31 -24.08 -15.68
C ARG A 298 28.02 -22.90 -16.34
N MET A 299 28.21 -21.80 -15.60
CA MET A 299 28.93 -20.63 -16.09
C MET A 299 30.37 -20.99 -16.49
N ALA A 300 31.08 -21.79 -15.69
CA ALA A 300 32.45 -22.20 -16.00
C ALA A 300 32.60 -22.98 -17.33
N GLN A 301 31.52 -23.64 -17.80
CA GLN A 301 31.50 -24.30 -19.11
C GLN A 301 31.26 -23.29 -20.24
N ALA A 302 30.41 -22.28 -20.02
CA ALA A 302 30.06 -21.28 -21.01
C ALA A 302 31.09 -20.15 -21.09
N GLU A 303 31.66 -19.71 -19.95
CA GLU A 303 32.58 -18.60 -19.81
C GLU A 303 33.86 -19.05 -19.01
N PRO A 304 34.74 -19.88 -19.61
CA PRO A 304 35.92 -20.43 -18.89
C PRO A 304 36.83 -19.33 -18.34
N GLY A 305 37.17 -19.45 -17.07
CA GLY A 305 38.08 -18.51 -16.39
C GLY A 305 37.44 -17.29 -15.78
N VAL A 306 36.12 -17.11 -15.95
CA VAL A 306 35.36 -16.02 -15.31
C VAL A 306 34.78 -16.51 -13.95
N ALA A 307 34.97 -15.70 -12.89
CA ALA A 307 34.42 -16.04 -11.57
C ALA A 307 32.93 -15.74 -11.49
N PHE A 308 32.14 -16.70 -11.03
CA PHE A 308 30.71 -16.52 -10.80
C PHE A 308 30.42 -15.50 -9.68
N THR A 309 29.53 -14.56 -9.96
CA THR A 309 29.08 -13.52 -9.03
C THR A 309 27.55 -13.48 -8.93
N THR A 310 27.02 -12.66 -8.04
CA THR A 310 25.56 -12.45 -7.93
C THR A 310 24.95 -11.82 -9.19
N ALA A 311 25.74 -11.15 -10.04
CA ALA A 311 25.27 -10.60 -11.31
C ALA A 311 24.91 -11.70 -12.34
N ASP A 312 25.50 -12.89 -12.18
CA ASP A 312 25.36 -13.99 -13.11
C ASP A 312 24.22 -14.94 -12.77
N TRP A 313 23.65 -14.80 -11.53
CA TRP A 313 22.66 -15.73 -10.99
C TRP A 313 21.48 -15.90 -11.94
N LEU A 314 20.79 -14.80 -12.25
CA LEU A 314 19.56 -14.84 -13.08
C LEU A 314 19.82 -15.36 -14.50
N ARG A 315 20.96 -15.02 -15.10
CA ARG A 315 21.34 -15.52 -16.43
C ARG A 315 21.48 -17.04 -16.48
N TYR A 316 22.18 -17.59 -15.47
CA TYR A 316 22.45 -19.04 -15.46
C TYR A 316 21.29 -19.84 -14.86
N GLU A 317 20.47 -19.26 -14.02
CA GLU A 317 19.19 -19.84 -13.58
C GLU A 317 18.23 -19.99 -14.74
N GLU A 318 18.08 -18.96 -15.59
CA GLU A 318 17.26 -19.02 -16.80
C GLU A 318 17.80 -20.06 -17.80
N ALA A 319 19.11 -20.11 -18.03
CA ALA A 319 19.72 -21.13 -18.87
C ALA A 319 19.51 -22.55 -18.33
N GLU A 320 19.54 -22.74 -17.01
CA GLU A 320 19.23 -24.02 -16.38
C GLU A 320 17.76 -24.40 -16.52
N ARG A 321 16.84 -23.44 -16.28
CA ARG A 321 15.40 -23.64 -16.46
C ARG A 321 15.08 -24.10 -17.86
N LYS A 322 15.65 -23.44 -18.87
CA LYS A 322 15.48 -23.79 -20.28
C LYS A 322 15.99 -25.21 -20.61
N GLU A 323 17.14 -25.60 -20.08
CA GLU A 323 17.71 -26.93 -20.32
C GLU A 323 16.91 -28.04 -19.61
N LEU A 324 16.51 -27.82 -18.36
CA LEU A 324 15.84 -28.84 -17.55
C LEU A 324 14.37 -29.05 -17.94
N PHE A 325 13.68 -27.98 -18.31
CA PHE A 325 12.24 -28.01 -18.53
C PHE A 325 11.85 -27.79 -20.00
N GLY A 326 12.77 -27.36 -20.84
CA GLY A 326 12.50 -27.04 -22.26
C GLY A 326 11.57 -25.85 -22.44
N VAL A 327 11.41 -25.02 -21.41
CA VAL A 327 10.49 -23.89 -21.37
C VAL A 327 11.23 -22.66 -20.89
N ASP A 328 11.07 -21.55 -21.59
CA ASP A 328 11.49 -20.22 -21.19
C ASP A 328 10.35 -19.21 -21.35
N ASP A 329 10.57 -17.98 -20.93
CA ASP A 329 9.56 -16.94 -21.05
C ASP A 329 9.19 -16.63 -22.51
N GLU A 330 10.12 -16.77 -23.47
CA GLU A 330 9.83 -16.58 -24.91
C GLU A 330 8.83 -17.63 -25.44
N ILE A 331 8.95 -18.88 -24.97
CA ILE A 331 8.03 -19.97 -25.34
C ILE A 331 6.67 -19.77 -24.66
N LEU A 332 6.64 -19.30 -23.43
CA LEU A 332 5.40 -19.13 -22.66
C LEU A 332 4.65 -17.85 -23.02
N ALA A 333 5.35 -16.75 -23.26
CA ALA A 333 4.73 -15.44 -23.48
C ALA A 333 3.57 -15.43 -24.51
N PRO A 334 3.62 -16.13 -25.65
CA PRO A 334 2.51 -16.14 -26.60
C PRO A 334 1.19 -16.70 -26.05
N TYR A 335 1.24 -17.46 -24.95
CA TYR A 335 0.06 -18.02 -24.26
C TYR A 335 -0.44 -17.13 -23.13
N LEU A 336 0.33 -16.10 -22.75
CA LEU A 336 0.11 -15.29 -21.56
C LEU A 336 -0.18 -13.83 -21.98
N GLU A 337 -1.20 -13.63 -22.80
CA GLU A 337 -1.65 -12.31 -23.20
C GLU A 337 -2.44 -11.65 -22.05
N LEU A 338 -2.17 -10.37 -21.76
CA LEU A 338 -2.70 -9.66 -20.61
C LEU A 338 -4.23 -9.74 -20.48
N ASN A 339 -4.98 -9.52 -21.57
CA ASN A 339 -6.45 -9.55 -21.50
C ASN A 339 -6.97 -10.96 -21.20
N ASN A 340 -6.32 -11.97 -21.74
CA ASN A 340 -6.66 -13.36 -21.44
C ASN A 340 -6.37 -13.68 -19.97
N VAL A 341 -5.23 -13.22 -19.44
CA VAL A 341 -4.86 -13.43 -18.05
C VAL A 341 -5.86 -12.73 -17.11
N ILE A 342 -6.28 -11.50 -17.42
CA ILE A 342 -7.33 -10.79 -16.68
C ILE A 342 -8.63 -11.60 -16.70
N ASP A 343 -9.04 -12.12 -17.86
CA ASP A 343 -10.22 -12.99 -17.98
C ASP A 343 -10.06 -14.28 -17.14
N GLY A 344 -8.86 -14.84 -17.08
CA GLY A 344 -8.54 -15.98 -16.22
C GLY A 344 -8.65 -15.68 -14.73
N VAL A 345 -8.19 -14.51 -14.30
CA VAL A 345 -8.33 -14.01 -12.92
C VAL A 345 -9.81 -13.85 -12.57
N PHE A 346 -10.59 -13.20 -13.44
CA PHE A 346 -12.03 -13.02 -13.24
C PHE A 346 -12.79 -14.35 -13.29
N PHE A 347 -12.39 -15.26 -14.14
CA PHE A 347 -12.97 -16.61 -14.18
C PHE A 347 -12.75 -17.35 -12.84
N ALA A 348 -11.55 -17.28 -12.28
CA ALA A 348 -11.26 -17.89 -10.98
C ALA A 348 -12.15 -17.30 -9.88
N ALA A 349 -12.27 -15.96 -9.81
CA ALA A 349 -13.13 -15.28 -8.86
C ALA A 349 -14.62 -15.64 -9.05
N ASN A 350 -15.08 -15.70 -10.28
CA ASN A 350 -16.47 -16.14 -10.58
C ASN A 350 -16.73 -17.57 -10.09
N ARG A 351 -15.77 -18.48 -10.32
CA ARG A 351 -15.91 -19.89 -9.89
C ARG A 351 -15.90 -20.06 -8.38
N LEU A 352 -15.15 -19.21 -7.66
CA LEU A 352 -15.02 -19.26 -6.20
C LEU A 352 -16.19 -18.55 -5.49
N TYR A 353 -16.56 -17.38 -5.99
CA TYR A 353 -17.45 -16.46 -5.26
C TYR A 353 -18.74 -16.11 -6.00
N GLY A 354 -18.87 -16.48 -7.28
CA GLY A 354 -20.03 -16.15 -8.10
C GLY A 354 -20.08 -14.74 -8.64
N ILE A 355 -19.08 -13.90 -8.36
CA ILE A 355 -19.04 -12.50 -8.80
C ILE A 355 -18.76 -12.39 -10.30
N THR A 356 -19.25 -11.32 -10.93
CA THR A 356 -19.08 -11.00 -12.35
C THR A 356 -18.49 -9.62 -12.56
N PHE A 357 -17.82 -9.40 -13.69
CA PHE A 357 -17.09 -8.16 -13.99
C PHE A 357 -17.62 -7.56 -15.29
N HIS A 358 -18.01 -6.30 -15.25
CA HIS A 358 -18.58 -5.55 -16.38
C HIS A 358 -17.74 -4.31 -16.60
N GLU A 359 -17.01 -4.26 -17.73
CA GLU A 359 -16.12 -3.13 -18.02
C GLU A 359 -16.90 -1.84 -18.24
N ARG A 360 -16.38 -0.73 -17.71
CA ARG A 360 -16.98 0.60 -17.65
C ARG A 360 -16.04 1.63 -18.27
N GLU A 361 -16.02 1.67 -19.61
CA GLU A 361 -15.23 2.66 -20.38
C GLU A 361 -15.63 4.10 -20.06
N ASP A 362 -16.90 4.33 -19.72
CA ASP A 362 -17.42 5.63 -19.30
C ASP A 362 -16.75 6.13 -18.01
N LEU A 363 -16.50 5.26 -17.05
CA LEU A 363 -15.80 5.60 -15.80
C LEU A 363 -14.28 5.68 -16.00
N ALA A 364 -13.71 4.83 -16.85
CA ALA A 364 -12.28 4.85 -17.16
C ALA A 364 -11.82 6.21 -17.74
N ALA A 365 -12.69 6.92 -18.45
CA ALA A 365 -12.40 8.25 -19.00
C ALA A 365 -12.12 9.34 -17.93
N HIS A 366 -12.48 9.09 -16.66
CA HIS A 366 -12.26 9.99 -15.53
C HIS A 366 -11.00 9.68 -14.72
N MET A 367 -10.27 8.61 -15.09
CA MET A 367 -9.06 8.21 -14.38
C MET A 367 -7.86 9.06 -14.76
N TYR A 368 -6.77 8.98 -13.97
CA TYR A 368 -5.56 9.80 -14.11
C TYR A 368 -4.65 9.39 -15.28
N ASP A 369 -4.89 8.27 -15.91
CA ASP A 369 -4.13 7.81 -17.09
C ASP A 369 -5.07 7.05 -18.05
N PRO A 370 -4.98 7.26 -19.38
CA PRO A 370 -5.90 6.67 -20.36
C PRO A 370 -5.79 5.14 -20.48
N ASP A 371 -4.75 4.53 -19.93
CA ASP A 371 -4.55 3.08 -19.96
C ASP A 371 -5.21 2.37 -18.77
N LEU A 372 -5.81 3.10 -17.84
CA LEU A 372 -6.55 2.50 -16.75
C LEU A 372 -7.87 1.91 -17.24
N ARG A 373 -8.25 0.81 -16.63
CA ARG A 373 -9.52 0.12 -16.92
C ARG A 373 -10.35 0.05 -15.64
N VAL A 374 -11.65 0.18 -15.78
CA VAL A 374 -12.60 0.12 -14.66
C VAL A 374 -13.64 -0.96 -14.93
N TRP A 375 -13.92 -1.78 -13.93
CA TRP A 375 -14.99 -2.79 -13.97
C TRP A 375 -15.94 -2.61 -12.81
N GLU A 376 -17.22 -2.68 -13.11
CA GLU A 376 -18.25 -2.87 -12.11
C GLU A 376 -18.30 -4.35 -11.74
N VAL A 377 -18.14 -4.64 -10.46
CA VAL A 377 -18.17 -6.00 -9.90
C VAL A 377 -19.56 -6.24 -9.31
N ARG A 378 -20.20 -7.34 -9.71
CA ARG A 378 -21.54 -7.70 -9.25
C ARG A 378 -21.56 -9.05 -8.57
N GLU A 379 -22.41 -9.15 -7.55
CA GLU A 379 -22.78 -10.39 -6.88
C GLU A 379 -23.60 -11.30 -7.82
N ALA A 380 -23.78 -12.56 -7.42
CA ALA A 380 -24.54 -13.55 -8.18
C ALA A 380 -26.01 -13.17 -8.38
N ASP A 381 -26.59 -12.35 -7.52
CA ASP A 381 -27.97 -11.83 -7.63
C ASP A 381 -28.06 -10.58 -8.53
N GLY A 382 -26.92 -10.11 -9.05
CA GLY A 382 -26.82 -8.92 -9.92
C GLY A 382 -26.65 -7.59 -9.17
N SER A 383 -26.66 -7.59 -7.83
CA SER A 383 -26.38 -6.38 -7.04
C SER A 383 -24.92 -5.94 -7.22
N VAL A 384 -24.66 -4.64 -7.23
CA VAL A 384 -23.29 -4.09 -7.34
C VAL A 384 -22.58 -4.34 -6.03
N LEU A 385 -21.40 -5.01 -6.10
CA LEU A 385 -20.50 -5.23 -4.97
C LEU A 385 -19.49 -4.08 -4.87
N ALA A 386 -18.78 -3.77 -5.96
CA ALA A 386 -17.61 -2.90 -5.96
C ALA A 386 -17.36 -2.26 -7.33
N LEU A 387 -16.42 -1.29 -7.39
CA LEU A 387 -15.65 -1.01 -8.59
C LEU A 387 -14.23 -1.56 -8.43
N PHE A 388 -13.73 -2.17 -9.48
CA PHE A 388 -12.35 -2.62 -9.59
C PHE A 388 -11.64 -1.82 -10.68
N VAL A 389 -10.47 -1.26 -10.35
CA VAL A 389 -9.64 -0.47 -11.27
C VAL A 389 -8.34 -1.21 -11.50
N GLY A 390 -7.93 -1.34 -12.75
CA GLY A 390 -6.66 -1.95 -13.14
C GLY A 390 -5.74 -0.94 -13.80
N ASP A 391 -4.58 -0.73 -13.18
CA ASP A 391 -3.47 0.08 -13.69
C ASP A 391 -2.27 -0.84 -13.97
N TYR A 392 -2.26 -1.45 -15.14
CA TYR A 392 -1.34 -2.56 -15.44
C TYR A 392 0.03 -2.11 -15.96
N TYR A 393 0.11 -0.95 -16.62
CA TYR A 393 1.31 -0.58 -17.37
C TYR A 393 2.31 0.26 -16.56
N ALA A 394 3.60 -0.03 -16.81
CA ALA A 394 4.69 0.80 -16.34
C ALA A 394 4.71 2.13 -17.09
N ARG A 395 4.99 3.21 -16.38
CA ARG A 395 5.22 4.54 -16.95
C ARG A 395 6.21 5.35 -16.11
N ALA A 396 6.67 6.45 -16.66
CA ALA A 396 7.59 7.35 -15.94
C ALA A 396 6.93 7.86 -14.65
N GLY A 397 7.68 7.81 -13.55
CA GLY A 397 7.24 8.26 -12.22
C GLY A 397 6.37 7.28 -11.44
N LYS A 398 5.87 6.22 -12.07
CA LYS A 398 5.13 5.19 -11.34
C LYS A 398 6.06 4.43 -10.40
N SER A 399 5.64 4.24 -9.16
CA SER A 399 6.36 3.46 -8.14
C SER A 399 6.64 2.05 -8.62
N GLY A 400 7.80 1.50 -8.24
CA GLY A 400 8.19 0.14 -8.64
C GLY A 400 7.47 -0.94 -7.85
N GLY A 401 7.46 -2.16 -8.40
CA GLY A 401 6.73 -3.29 -7.83
C GLY A 401 5.29 -3.35 -8.31
N ALA A 402 4.43 -3.95 -7.49
CA ALA A 402 2.99 -3.98 -7.68
C ALA A 402 2.31 -3.71 -6.34
N TRP A 403 1.10 -3.21 -6.35
CA TRP A 403 0.36 -2.94 -5.12
C TRP A 403 -1.14 -2.81 -5.37
N MET A 404 -1.90 -3.04 -4.31
CA MET A 404 -3.32 -2.70 -4.21
C MET A 404 -3.48 -1.44 -3.37
N ASN A 405 -4.40 -0.56 -3.78
CA ASN A 405 -4.89 0.56 -2.99
C ASN A 405 -6.42 0.62 -3.03
N THR A 406 -6.99 1.44 -2.14
CA THR A 406 -8.43 1.67 -2.03
C THR A 406 -8.73 3.14 -2.29
N PHE A 407 -9.68 3.44 -3.17
CA PHE A 407 -10.22 4.79 -3.35
C PHE A 407 -11.41 5.07 -2.44
N ASN A 408 -12.14 4.03 -2.08
CA ASN A 408 -13.25 4.10 -1.15
C ASN A 408 -13.34 2.80 -0.35
N GLU A 409 -13.23 2.92 0.97
CA GLU A 409 -13.33 1.77 1.87
C GLU A 409 -14.79 1.33 1.99
N PRO A 410 -15.09 0.02 2.01
CA PRO A 410 -16.43 -0.43 2.32
C PRO A 410 -16.76 -0.15 3.78
N GLY A 411 -18.02 0.15 4.07
CA GLY A 411 -18.47 0.31 5.45
C GLY A 411 -19.99 0.44 5.53
N ALA A 412 -20.61 -0.40 6.37
CA ALA A 412 -22.05 -0.28 6.60
C ALA A 412 -22.38 1.01 7.34
N LEU A 413 -21.47 1.56 8.14
CA LEU A 413 -21.63 2.84 8.83
C LEU A 413 -21.75 4.02 7.85
N THR A 414 -20.98 4.01 6.77
CA THR A 414 -20.92 5.07 5.76
C THR A 414 -21.81 4.80 4.55
N ASP A 415 -22.43 3.62 4.49
CA ASP A 415 -23.16 3.11 3.31
C ASP A 415 -22.31 3.17 2.03
N THR A 416 -21.02 2.91 2.18
CA THR A 416 -20.03 2.95 1.10
C THR A 416 -19.73 1.57 0.56
N LYS A 417 -19.51 1.49 -0.74
CA LYS A 417 -19.03 0.29 -1.43
C LYS A 417 -17.57 0.44 -1.81
N PRO A 418 -16.80 -0.66 -1.84
CA PRO A 418 -15.38 -0.58 -2.11
C PRO A 418 -15.08 -0.16 -3.54
N ILE A 419 -14.05 0.67 -3.69
CA ILE A 419 -13.41 0.97 -4.97
C ILE A 419 -11.93 0.65 -4.83
N ILE A 420 -11.53 -0.45 -5.46
CA ILE A 420 -10.20 -1.03 -5.29
C ILE A 420 -9.41 -0.84 -6.57
N ILE A 421 -8.12 -0.49 -6.44
CA ILE A 421 -7.20 -0.40 -7.58
C ILE A 421 -6.02 -1.35 -7.40
N ASN A 422 -5.70 -2.09 -8.46
CA ASN A 422 -4.45 -2.83 -8.58
C ASN A 422 -3.50 -2.11 -9.54
N CYS A 423 -2.29 -1.87 -9.08
CA CYS A 423 -1.22 -1.24 -9.85
C CYS A 423 -0.10 -2.26 -10.12
N LEU A 424 0.26 -2.44 -11.40
CA LEU A 424 1.36 -3.27 -11.84
C LEU A 424 2.35 -2.46 -12.70
N ASN A 425 3.48 -3.05 -13.05
CA ASN A 425 4.51 -2.43 -13.87
C ASN A 425 4.87 -3.31 -15.10
N ILE A 426 3.85 -3.65 -15.89
CA ILE A 426 4.01 -4.42 -17.12
C ILE A 426 4.49 -3.48 -18.24
N THR A 427 5.52 -3.88 -18.99
CA THR A 427 6.00 -3.10 -20.12
C THR A 427 4.96 -3.10 -21.23
N LYS A 428 4.45 -1.90 -21.59
CA LYS A 428 3.52 -1.74 -22.71
C LYS A 428 4.27 -1.89 -24.05
N PRO A 429 3.89 -2.81 -24.93
CA PRO A 429 4.54 -2.94 -26.24
C PRO A 429 4.19 -1.73 -27.13
N ALA A 430 5.08 -1.37 -28.05
CA ALA A 430 4.82 -0.31 -29.02
C ALA A 430 3.67 -0.64 -29.99
N SER A 431 3.40 -1.93 -30.19
CA SER A 431 2.29 -2.44 -31.01
C SER A 431 2.05 -3.90 -30.72
N GLY A 432 0.82 -4.38 -30.99
CA GLY A 432 0.43 -5.78 -30.77
C GLY A 432 -0.03 -6.10 -29.35
N PRO A 433 -0.25 -7.37 -29.02
CA PRO A 433 -0.72 -7.79 -27.72
C PRO A 433 0.36 -7.61 -26.64
N THR A 434 -0.07 -7.39 -25.40
CA THR A 434 0.82 -7.35 -24.24
C THR A 434 1.04 -8.77 -23.74
N LEU A 435 2.23 -9.30 -23.99
CA LEU A 435 2.61 -10.65 -23.57
C LEU A 435 3.33 -10.58 -22.22
N LEU A 436 2.93 -11.45 -21.30
CA LEU A 436 3.40 -11.47 -19.93
C LEU A 436 4.48 -12.53 -19.72
N SER A 437 5.39 -12.29 -18.77
CA SER A 437 6.16 -13.34 -18.13
C SER A 437 5.28 -14.14 -17.18
N TRP A 438 5.74 -15.33 -16.79
CA TRP A 438 5.04 -16.10 -15.76
C TRP A 438 4.95 -15.34 -14.41
N ASP A 439 5.99 -14.61 -14.06
CA ASP A 439 6.04 -13.76 -12.85
C ASP A 439 4.95 -12.69 -12.89
N ASN A 440 4.74 -12.03 -14.03
CA ASN A 440 3.64 -11.06 -14.19
C ASN A 440 2.26 -11.71 -14.02
N VAL A 441 2.09 -12.95 -14.49
CA VAL A 441 0.83 -13.69 -14.27
C VAL A 441 0.58 -13.92 -12.78
N ILE A 442 1.59 -14.44 -12.07
CA ILE A 442 1.48 -14.63 -10.61
C ILE A 442 1.17 -13.31 -9.91
N THR A 443 1.84 -12.22 -10.30
CA THR A 443 1.59 -10.88 -9.75
C THR A 443 0.15 -10.42 -10.00
N CYS A 444 -0.43 -10.67 -11.19
CA CYS A 444 -1.83 -10.37 -11.46
C CYS A 444 -2.78 -11.10 -10.50
N PHE A 445 -2.54 -12.39 -10.23
CA PHE A 445 -3.33 -13.15 -9.28
C PHE A 445 -3.11 -12.68 -7.84
N HIS A 446 -1.87 -12.35 -7.47
CA HIS A 446 -1.50 -11.83 -6.15
C HIS A 446 -2.23 -10.53 -5.83
N GLU A 447 -2.07 -9.50 -6.67
CA GLU A 447 -2.69 -8.20 -6.46
C GLU A 447 -4.22 -8.29 -6.47
N PHE A 448 -4.76 -9.19 -7.31
CA PHE A 448 -6.18 -9.43 -7.31
C PHE A 448 -6.66 -10.16 -6.04
N GLY A 449 -5.80 -10.94 -5.38
CA GLY A 449 -6.07 -11.50 -4.06
C GLY A 449 -6.24 -10.42 -2.98
N HIS A 450 -5.42 -9.37 -3.02
CA HIS A 450 -5.63 -8.17 -2.20
C HIS A 450 -6.93 -7.44 -2.59
N ALA A 451 -7.23 -7.33 -3.88
CA ALA A 451 -8.48 -6.71 -4.32
C ALA A 451 -9.71 -7.47 -3.80
N LEU A 452 -9.70 -8.80 -3.85
CA LEU A 452 -10.77 -9.62 -3.25
C LEU A 452 -10.89 -9.40 -1.73
N HIS A 453 -9.77 -9.31 -1.04
CA HIS A 453 -9.73 -9.01 0.40
C HIS A 453 -10.39 -7.64 0.69
N GLY A 454 -10.05 -6.61 -0.09
CA GLY A 454 -10.69 -5.30 0.02
C GLY A 454 -12.18 -5.31 -0.33
N MET A 455 -12.57 -5.99 -1.41
CA MET A 455 -13.98 -6.04 -1.85
C MET A 455 -14.90 -6.81 -0.89
N PHE A 456 -14.40 -7.88 -0.28
CA PHE A 456 -15.20 -8.72 0.63
C PHE A 456 -15.06 -8.36 2.11
N GLY A 457 -14.14 -7.49 2.46
CA GLY A 457 -13.86 -7.08 3.83
C GLY A 457 -14.90 -6.13 4.42
N ALA A 458 -16.17 -6.23 4.04
CA ALA A 458 -17.23 -5.34 4.51
C ALA A 458 -17.53 -5.58 6.00
N THR A 459 -17.05 -4.65 6.83
CA THR A 459 -17.38 -4.53 8.25
C THR A 459 -18.32 -3.35 8.48
N TYR A 460 -18.80 -3.16 9.70
CA TYR A 460 -19.56 -1.97 10.05
C TYR A 460 -18.67 -0.73 10.07
N TYR A 461 -17.46 -0.83 10.70
CA TYR A 461 -16.51 0.28 10.83
C TYR A 461 -15.43 0.23 9.75
N PRO A 462 -15.23 1.32 8.98
CA PRO A 462 -14.18 1.39 7.96
C PRO A 462 -12.77 1.10 8.49
N SER A 463 -12.44 1.53 9.71
CA SER A 463 -11.10 1.38 10.30
C SER A 463 -10.62 -0.06 10.50
N VAL A 464 -11.52 -1.05 10.45
CA VAL A 464 -11.19 -2.49 10.64
C VAL A 464 -11.60 -3.36 9.46
N ASN A 465 -11.86 -2.75 8.29
CA ASN A 465 -12.30 -3.51 7.12
C ASN A 465 -11.13 -3.97 6.23
N GLY A 466 -11.43 -4.87 5.32
CA GLY A 466 -10.58 -5.28 4.20
C GLY A 466 -9.13 -5.50 4.59
N THR A 467 -8.24 -4.73 3.98
CA THR A 467 -6.79 -4.80 4.18
C THR A 467 -6.28 -4.05 5.41
N ASN A 468 -7.16 -3.44 6.23
CA ASN A 468 -6.81 -2.81 7.51
C ASN A 468 -6.55 -3.87 8.60
N VAL A 469 -5.58 -4.73 8.37
CA VAL A 469 -5.14 -5.83 9.23
C VAL A 469 -3.66 -5.69 9.59
N ALA A 470 -3.17 -6.51 10.52
CA ALA A 470 -1.74 -6.54 10.84
C ALA A 470 -0.91 -6.83 9.57
N ARG A 471 0.18 -6.07 9.37
CA ARG A 471 0.98 -6.11 8.14
C ARG A 471 1.56 -7.50 7.82
N ASP A 472 1.85 -8.31 8.83
CA ASP A 472 2.34 -9.69 8.67
C ASP A 472 1.24 -10.72 8.39
N VAL A 473 -0.02 -10.28 8.24
CA VAL A 473 -1.19 -11.10 7.86
C VAL A 473 -1.73 -10.72 6.48
N VAL A 474 -1.53 -9.48 6.04
CA VAL A 474 -2.15 -8.93 4.82
C VAL A 474 -1.85 -9.74 3.56
N GLU A 475 -0.69 -10.40 3.49
CA GLU A 475 -0.27 -11.23 2.35
C GLU A 475 -0.92 -12.62 2.31
N PHE A 476 -1.65 -13.02 3.34
CA PHE A 476 -2.25 -14.35 3.37
C PHE A 476 -3.30 -14.56 2.25
N PRO A 477 -4.26 -13.64 2.03
CA PRO A 477 -5.23 -13.78 0.94
C PRO A 477 -4.59 -13.69 -0.44
N SER A 478 -3.62 -12.79 -0.65
CA SER A 478 -2.93 -12.60 -1.92
C SER A 478 -2.13 -13.84 -2.33
N GLN A 479 -1.33 -14.39 -1.43
CA GLN A 479 -0.53 -15.60 -1.67
C GLN A 479 -1.40 -16.84 -1.87
N VAL A 480 -2.53 -16.96 -1.19
CA VAL A 480 -3.51 -18.03 -1.46
C VAL A 480 -4.06 -17.91 -2.87
N ASN A 481 -4.35 -16.68 -3.33
CA ASN A 481 -4.93 -16.45 -4.66
C ASN A 481 -3.97 -16.80 -5.81
N GLU A 482 -2.64 -16.71 -5.62
CA GLU A 482 -1.63 -17.13 -6.60
C GLU A 482 -1.79 -18.59 -7.03
N ASN A 483 -2.27 -19.47 -6.14
CA ASN A 483 -2.43 -20.90 -6.46
C ASN A 483 -3.42 -21.16 -7.61
N TRP A 484 -4.35 -20.25 -7.85
CA TRP A 484 -5.33 -20.38 -8.91
C TRP A 484 -4.73 -20.21 -10.29
N ALA A 485 -3.61 -19.51 -10.44
CA ALA A 485 -2.92 -19.33 -11.72
C ALA A 485 -2.56 -20.67 -12.39
N LEU A 486 -2.17 -21.68 -11.61
CA LEU A 486 -1.83 -23.03 -12.12
C LEU A 486 -2.99 -24.01 -12.08
N HIS A 487 -4.16 -23.61 -11.56
CA HIS A 487 -5.29 -24.55 -11.54
C HIS A 487 -5.69 -24.93 -12.97
N PRO A 488 -5.82 -26.24 -13.34
CA PRO A 488 -5.99 -26.67 -14.72
C PRO A 488 -7.16 -25.99 -15.46
N GLN A 489 -8.28 -25.74 -14.78
CA GLN A 489 -9.45 -25.10 -15.39
C GLN A 489 -9.22 -23.59 -15.62
N VAL A 490 -8.43 -22.95 -14.77
CA VAL A 490 -8.09 -21.51 -14.88
C VAL A 490 -7.03 -21.34 -15.95
N LEU A 491 -5.98 -22.16 -15.91
CA LEU A 491 -4.92 -22.15 -16.92
C LEU A 491 -5.49 -22.38 -18.34
N ALA A 492 -6.36 -23.38 -18.54
CA ALA A 492 -7.01 -23.62 -19.81
C ALA A 492 -7.95 -22.49 -20.27
N ARG A 493 -8.26 -21.51 -19.41
CA ARG A 493 -9.08 -20.36 -19.77
C ARG A 493 -8.27 -19.25 -20.40
N TYR A 494 -7.02 -19.05 -19.95
CA TYR A 494 -6.24 -17.89 -20.36
C TYR A 494 -4.97 -18.22 -21.16
N ALA A 495 -4.51 -19.48 -21.16
CA ALA A 495 -3.29 -19.93 -21.84
C ALA A 495 -3.57 -20.75 -23.13
#